data_cd82ae9f0ac5b31a817a47f218da8e41
#
_entry.id   cd82ae9f0ac5b31a817a47f218da8e41
#
_cell.length_a   1.000
_cell.length_b   1.000
_cell.length_c   1.000
_cell.angle_alpha   90.00
_cell.angle_beta   90.00
_cell.angle_gamma   90.00
#
_symmetry.space_group_name_H-M   'P 1'
#
loop_
_entity.id
_entity.type
_entity.pdbx_description
1 polymer ?
#
loop_
_entity_poly.entity_id
_entity_poly.type
_entity_poly.pdbx_seq_one_letter_code
_entity_poly.pdbx_strand_id
1 'polypeptide(L)'
;MVGSARSEECVCEVTLGQGARSIHVRVPVTVPSHTCPAELAHRLVLHHNIPVYLHTELSEKLQVFLQDRTEEYYRQQDQRALQGLKEGRTSVTDAASAWAAKYSQLSKKQEAEFCENELLAAMYHSLVHSPTVGTMLGLEHSFAWAMSSVVAQREEALREISERQTQEMSSTVSKVGLQLTDDDVNNLAARHLEDSQLLEVQWDSSISVLREDQKRDFKSFVEESFAGREASTPVTPKDFIKGESETVLVEATEPSQEESFTIHLGAQMKQMHNLRLLSADALQLCKYSTHNVSDIPPQRIQTSMSLYSHNLNGLVLLVDDRINTYTGIKRDFGRVCRKSTELHFVDLEDQLEAIRNTVPQVVQWRRDHPPPQYDCDDDAPPPPPVPQHLKAGDFYITRHSNLADVHVMFHMVVDDTLHTTDINSRHPVILGLRNVLKVACLGDITTLTIPLLLTNTMSEEMTMSWCQKRAELVYKCIKGFMMEMSSWGGAEMKNMQFLVPKGISEELFQHLASMLPNIFRVSNPLVVKSS
;
A
#
# COMPACT_ATOMS: atom_id res chain seq x y z
N MET A 1 27.04 -28.14 -22.60
CA MET A 1 26.86 -27.09 -21.58
C MET A 1 26.48 -25.82 -22.33
N VAL A 2 25.20 -25.54 -22.46
CA VAL A 2 24.71 -24.30 -23.03
C VAL A 2 24.75 -23.28 -21.90
N GLY A 3 25.71 -22.35 -22.00
CA GLY A 3 25.94 -21.33 -20.99
C GLY A 3 24.67 -20.52 -20.77
N SER A 4 24.29 -20.33 -19.51
CA SER A 4 23.39 -19.27 -19.05
C SER A 4 23.69 -18.01 -19.86
N ALA A 5 22.68 -17.41 -20.48
CA ALA A 5 22.84 -16.14 -21.17
C ALA A 5 23.39 -15.14 -20.14
N ARG A 6 24.71 -14.89 -20.20
CA ARG A 6 25.35 -13.89 -19.34
C ARG A 6 24.84 -12.53 -19.82
N SER A 7 24.01 -11.88 -19.03
CA SER A 7 23.72 -10.46 -19.21
C SER A 7 25.02 -9.66 -19.08
N GLU A 8 25.19 -8.66 -19.90
CA GLU A 8 26.31 -7.72 -19.84
C GLU A 8 25.86 -6.47 -19.09
N GLU A 9 26.63 -6.03 -18.11
CA GLU A 9 26.38 -4.78 -17.40
C GLU A 9 27.00 -3.62 -18.20
N CYS A 10 26.21 -2.60 -18.47
CA CYS A 10 26.67 -1.36 -19.10
C CYS A 10 26.08 -0.15 -18.39
N VAL A 11 26.72 1.01 -18.55
CA VAL A 11 26.27 2.26 -17.95
C VAL A 11 25.70 3.16 -19.05
N CYS A 12 24.45 3.56 -18.87
CA CYS A 12 23.80 4.58 -19.69
C CYS A 12 24.02 5.95 -19.06
N GLU A 13 24.64 6.86 -19.78
CA GLU A 13 24.81 8.25 -19.37
C GLU A 13 23.79 9.12 -20.11
N VAL A 14 22.89 9.75 -19.38
CA VAL A 14 21.81 10.56 -19.93
C VAL A 14 21.91 11.97 -19.38
N THR A 15 21.91 12.94 -20.27
CA THR A 15 21.76 14.36 -19.93
C THR A 15 20.34 14.79 -20.24
N LEU A 16 19.61 15.31 -19.23
CA LEU A 16 18.22 15.75 -19.32
C LEU A 16 18.15 17.27 -19.25
N GLY A 17 17.25 17.87 -20.03
CA GLY A 17 17.05 19.31 -20.07
C GLY A 17 18.06 20.03 -20.97
N GLN A 18 17.95 21.36 -21.04
CA GLN A 18 18.79 22.22 -21.90
C GLN A 18 19.43 23.36 -21.09
N GLY A 19 20.69 23.69 -21.41
CA GLY A 19 21.40 24.85 -20.86
C GLY A 19 21.92 24.63 -19.42
N ALA A 20 22.02 25.69 -18.64
CA ALA A 20 22.63 25.73 -17.30
C ALA A 20 21.88 24.92 -16.20
N ARG A 21 20.80 24.23 -16.56
CA ARG A 21 20.00 23.38 -15.65
C ARG A 21 19.91 21.95 -16.17
N SER A 22 20.93 21.49 -16.88
CA SER A 22 20.98 20.08 -17.30
C SER A 22 21.24 19.16 -16.10
N ILE A 23 20.59 18.00 -16.10
CA ILE A 23 20.75 16.94 -15.09
C ILE A 23 21.46 15.79 -15.76
N HIS A 24 22.61 15.37 -15.23
CA HIS A 24 23.34 14.21 -15.70
C HIS A 24 22.98 13.00 -14.84
N VAL A 25 22.48 11.94 -15.47
CA VAL A 25 22.08 10.70 -14.78
C VAL A 25 22.91 9.55 -15.34
N ARG A 26 23.56 8.80 -14.46
CA ARG A 26 24.25 7.54 -14.79
C ARG A 26 23.39 6.38 -14.35
N VAL A 27 23.06 5.51 -15.28
CA VAL A 27 22.14 4.39 -15.05
C VAL A 27 22.88 3.09 -15.41
N PRO A 28 23.31 2.27 -14.44
CA PRO A 28 23.75 0.92 -14.73
C PRO A 28 22.56 0.09 -15.20
N VAL A 29 22.71 -0.57 -16.33
CA VAL A 29 21.69 -1.41 -16.95
C VAL A 29 22.29 -2.74 -17.39
N THR A 30 21.48 -3.78 -17.30
CA THR A 30 21.85 -5.11 -17.81
C THR A 30 21.26 -5.31 -19.21
N VAL A 31 22.04 -5.84 -20.12
CA VAL A 31 21.66 -6.10 -21.51
C VAL A 31 21.79 -7.60 -21.80
N PRO A 32 20.76 -8.25 -22.35
CA PRO A 32 19.42 -7.74 -22.63
C PRO A 32 18.63 -7.44 -21.36
N SER A 33 17.89 -6.32 -21.37
CA SER A 33 17.10 -5.90 -20.22
C SER A 33 15.75 -6.61 -20.20
N HIS A 34 15.36 -7.09 -19.01
CA HIS A 34 14.00 -7.59 -18.75
C HIS A 34 13.05 -6.50 -18.25
N THR A 35 13.60 -5.35 -17.86
CA THR A 35 12.83 -4.22 -17.36
C THR A 35 12.43 -3.30 -18.52
N CYS A 36 11.16 -2.92 -18.58
CA CYS A 36 10.67 -1.94 -19.55
C CYS A 36 11.38 -0.59 -19.35
N PRO A 37 11.83 0.08 -20.42
CA PRO A 37 12.49 1.39 -20.32
C PRO A 37 11.66 2.44 -19.60
N ALA A 38 10.35 2.44 -19.80
CA ALA A 38 9.42 3.36 -19.12
C ALA A 38 9.35 3.09 -17.61
N GLU A 39 9.36 1.83 -17.19
CA GLU A 39 9.40 1.46 -15.78
C GLU A 39 10.72 1.86 -15.12
N LEU A 40 11.84 1.66 -15.80
CA LEU A 40 13.15 2.11 -15.32
C LEU A 40 13.22 3.62 -15.19
N ALA A 41 12.75 4.37 -16.21
CA ALA A 41 12.64 5.83 -16.15
C ALA A 41 11.79 6.29 -14.97
N HIS A 42 10.68 5.58 -14.73
CA HIS A 42 9.78 5.86 -13.62
C HIS A 42 10.46 5.70 -12.26
N ARG A 43 11.15 4.58 -12.04
CA ARG A 43 11.93 4.33 -10.81
C ARG A 43 13.00 5.41 -10.58
N LEU A 44 13.70 5.83 -11.65
CA LEU A 44 14.72 6.88 -11.58
C LEU A 44 14.11 8.25 -11.23
N VAL A 45 12.97 8.61 -11.82
CA VAL A 45 12.25 9.85 -11.53
C VAL A 45 11.84 9.91 -10.06
N LEU A 46 11.35 8.80 -9.50
CA LEU A 46 10.98 8.71 -8.09
C LEU A 46 12.23 8.80 -7.18
N HIS A 47 13.24 8.00 -7.48
CA HIS A 47 14.41 7.87 -6.60
C HIS A 47 15.28 9.12 -6.56
N HIS A 48 15.52 9.74 -7.72
CA HIS A 48 16.39 10.93 -7.84
C HIS A 48 15.62 12.25 -7.75
N ASN A 49 14.32 12.21 -7.48
CA ASN A 49 13.47 13.41 -7.47
C ASN A 49 13.59 14.24 -8.77
N ILE A 50 13.79 13.57 -9.89
CA ILE A 50 13.84 14.22 -11.22
C ILE A 50 12.49 14.89 -11.48
N PRO A 51 12.46 16.13 -12.01
CA PRO A 51 11.21 16.76 -12.40
C PRO A 51 10.41 15.89 -13.36
N VAL A 52 9.12 15.72 -13.08
CA VAL A 52 8.24 14.77 -13.80
C VAL A 52 8.15 15.08 -15.30
N TYR A 53 8.22 16.35 -15.69
CA TYR A 53 8.20 16.74 -17.10
C TYR A 53 9.40 16.22 -17.91
N LEU A 54 10.48 15.75 -17.27
CA LEU A 54 11.62 15.11 -17.91
C LEU A 54 11.47 13.58 -18.05
N HIS A 55 10.38 12.99 -17.53
CA HIS A 55 10.16 11.55 -17.59
C HIS A 55 10.14 11.01 -19.03
N THR A 56 9.42 11.67 -19.92
CA THR A 56 9.30 11.26 -21.33
C THR A 56 10.67 11.31 -22.01
N GLU A 57 11.41 12.40 -21.84
CA GLU A 57 12.77 12.54 -22.39
C GLU A 57 13.72 11.46 -21.86
N LEU A 58 13.67 11.16 -20.55
CA LEU A 58 14.46 10.09 -19.94
C LEU A 58 14.08 8.71 -20.51
N SER A 59 12.78 8.43 -20.61
CA SER A 59 12.26 7.15 -21.13
C SER A 59 12.69 6.91 -22.57
N GLU A 60 12.56 7.93 -23.44
CA GLU A 60 12.97 7.85 -24.85
C GLU A 60 14.48 7.59 -24.99
N LYS A 61 15.31 8.33 -24.24
CA LYS A 61 16.76 8.16 -24.26
C LYS A 61 17.19 6.77 -23.76
N LEU A 62 16.57 6.28 -22.70
CA LEU A 62 16.81 4.93 -22.20
C LEU A 62 16.36 3.85 -23.20
N GLN A 63 15.23 4.05 -23.86
CA GLN A 63 14.72 3.12 -24.86
C GLN A 63 15.70 2.98 -26.04
N VAL A 64 16.16 4.10 -26.59
CA VAL A 64 17.13 4.11 -27.69
C VAL A 64 18.42 3.42 -27.27
N PHE A 65 18.97 3.79 -26.10
CA PHE A 65 20.20 3.18 -25.60
C PHE A 65 20.07 1.65 -25.38
N LEU A 66 19.01 1.20 -24.73
CA LEU A 66 18.76 -0.23 -24.47
C LEU A 66 18.55 -1.00 -25.78
N GLN A 67 17.85 -0.41 -26.75
CA GLN A 67 17.65 -1.03 -28.06
C GLN A 67 18.98 -1.19 -28.79
N ASP A 68 19.79 -0.15 -28.91
CA ASP A 68 21.08 -0.18 -29.58
C ASP A 68 22.03 -1.20 -28.93
N ARG A 69 22.10 -1.22 -27.61
CA ARG A 69 22.96 -2.17 -26.87
C ARG A 69 22.46 -3.61 -26.97
N THR A 70 21.16 -3.81 -26.97
CA THR A 70 20.56 -5.15 -27.13
C THR A 70 20.82 -5.70 -28.53
N GLU A 71 20.70 -4.87 -29.57
CA GLU A 71 21.03 -5.24 -30.94
C GLU A 71 22.52 -5.60 -31.10
N GLU A 72 23.39 -4.80 -30.50
CA GLU A 72 24.84 -5.06 -30.51
C GLU A 72 25.19 -6.37 -29.77
N TYR A 73 24.58 -6.62 -28.61
CA TYR A 73 24.74 -7.85 -27.83
C TYR A 73 24.34 -9.09 -28.68
N TYR A 74 23.18 -9.07 -29.33
CA TYR A 74 22.74 -10.19 -30.17
C TYR A 74 23.60 -10.33 -31.41
N ARG A 75 24.01 -9.24 -32.04
CA ARG A 75 24.93 -9.28 -33.19
C ARG A 75 26.25 -9.96 -32.84
N GLN A 76 26.81 -9.66 -31.67
CA GLN A 76 28.04 -10.32 -31.19
C GLN A 76 27.78 -11.79 -30.86
N GLN A 77 26.64 -12.13 -30.28
CA GLN A 77 26.26 -13.53 -30.01
C GLN A 77 26.11 -14.32 -31.29
N ASP A 78 25.46 -13.76 -32.30
CA ASP A 78 25.27 -14.38 -33.62
C ASP A 78 26.62 -14.61 -34.33
N GLN A 79 27.52 -13.63 -34.27
CA GLN A 79 28.85 -13.77 -34.83
C GLN A 79 29.63 -14.90 -34.14
N ARG A 80 29.56 -15.01 -32.81
CA ARG A 80 30.20 -16.11 -32.06
C ARG A 80 29.58 -17.47 -32.42
N ALA A 81 28.25 -17.53 -32.55
CA ALA A 81 27.55 -18.75 -32.93
C ALA A 81 27.92 -19.18 -34.37
N LEU A 82 27.91 -18.24 -35.32
CA LEU A 82 28.35 -18.51 -36.71
C LEU A 82 29.79 -18.95 -36.80
N GLN A 83 30.66 -18.37 -36.01
CA GLN A 83 32.07 -18.80 -35.94
C GLN A 83 32.19 -20.22 -35.37
N GLY A 84 31.42 -20.54 -34.31
CA GLY A 84 31.36 -21.89 -33.72
C GLY A 84 30.87 -22.96 -34.71
N LEU A 85 29.86 -22.61 -35.54
CA LEU A 85 29.39 -23.48 -36.63
C LEU A 85 30.42 -23.66 -37.74
N LYS A 86 31.11 -22.58 -38.15
CA LYS A 86 32.17 -22.64 -39.17
C LYS A 86 33.36 -23.47 -38.73
N GLU A 87 33.70 -23.45 -37.45
CA GLU A 87 34.80 -24.21 -36.84
C GLU A 87 34.38 -25.64 -36.45
N GLY A 88 33.13 -26.03 -36.71
CA GLY A 88 32.62 -27.38 -36.43
C GLY A 88 32.45 -27.71 -34.94
N ARG A 89 32.46 -26.70 -34.08
CA ARG A 89 32.28 -26.89 -32.63
C ARG A 89 30.85 -27.18 -32.23
N THR A 90 29.86 -26.80 -33.06
CA THR A 90 28.43 -26.97 -32.79
C THR A 90 27.74 -27.52 -34.04
N SER A 91 26.84 -28.49 -33.90
CA SER A 91 26.01 -29.00 -34.98
C SER A 91 24.77 -28.09 -35.17
N VAL A 92 24.36 -27.88 -36.41
CA VAL A 92 23.13 -27.11 -36.74
C VAL A 92 21.89 -27.72 -36.11
N THR A 93 21.83 -29.07 -36.07
CA THR A 93 20.71 -29.81 -35.46
C THR A 93 20.64 -29.62 -33.95
N ASP A 94 21.77 -29.59 -33.27
CA ASP A 94 21.84 -29.39 -31.82
C ASP A 94 21.47 -27.95 -31.44
N ALA A 95 21.91 -26.97 -32.23
CA ALA A 95 21.55 -25.58 -32.06
C ALA A 95 20.03 -25.37 -32.24
N ALA A 96 19.45 -25.92 -33.30
CA ALA A 96 18.00 -25.81 -33.55
C ALA A 96 17.16 -26.47 -32.46
N SER A 97 17.59 -27.64 -31.97
CA SER A 97 16.89 -28.33 -30.86
C SER A 97 16.95 -27.54 -29.55
N ALA A 98 18.10 -26.93 -29.25
CA ALA A 98 18.29 -26.10 -28.07
C ALA A 98 17.39 -24.84 -28.11
N TRP A 99 17.26 -24.19 -29.26
CA TRP A 99 16.39 -23.06 -29.49
C TRP A 99 14.91 -23.43 -29.36
N ALA A 100 14.48 -24.54 -29.96
CA ALA A 100 13.11 -25.02 -29.87
C ALA A 100 12.71 -25.36 -28.42
N ALA A 101 13.60 -26.01 -27.67
CA ALA A 101 13.37 -26.31 -26.25
C ALA A 101 13.23 -25.05 -25.40
N LYS A 102 14.11 -24.05 -25.62
CA LYS A 102 14.06 -22.77 -24.91
C LYS A 102 12.79 -21.97 -25.22
N TYR A 103 12.39 -21.92 -26.48
CA TYR A 103 11.17 -21.26 -26.89
C TYR A 103 9.92 -21.90 -26.27
N SER A 104 9.85 -23.25 -26.31
CA SER A 104 8.76 -24.00 -25.68
C SER A 104 8.70 -23.82 -24.16
N GLN A 105 9.84 -23.65 -23.49
CA GLN A 105 9.89 -23.40 -22.05
C GLN A 105 9.41 -21.99 -21.70
N LEU A 106 9.79 -20.98 -22.51
CA LEU A 106 9.35 -19.59 -22.32
C LEU A 106 7.86 -19.40 -22.59
N SER A 107 7.33 -20.01 -23.67
CA SER A 107 5.88 -19.90 -23.97
C SER A 107 5.01 -20.55 -22.90
N LYS A 108 5.38 -21.72 -22.39
CA LYS A 108 4.64 -22.39 -21.31
C LYS A 108 4.63 -21.61 -20.01
N LYS A 109 5.71 -20.89 -19.69
CA LYS A 109 5.78 -20.09 -18.46
C LYS A 109 4.90 -18.85 -18.52
N GLN A 110 4.74 -18.27 -19.69
CA GLN A 110 3.94 -17.05 -19.89
C GLN A 110 2.42 -17.32 -19.89
N GLU A 111 1.98 -18.49 -20.33
CA GLU A 111 0.56 -18.87 -20.38
C GLU A 111 -0.01 -19.28 -19.00
N ALA A 112 0.78 -19.80 -18.09
CA ALA A 112 0.28 -20.41 -16.84
C ALA A 112 0.10 -19.42 -15.68
N GLU A 113 0.90 -18.36 -15.57
CA GLU A 113 0.87 -17.44 -14.42
C GLU A 113 -0.13 -16.27 -14.56
N PHE A 114 -0.58 -15.97 -15.77
CA PHE A 114 -1.41 -14.79 -16.06
C PHE A 114 -2.92 -15.02 -15.91
N CYS A 115 -3.39 -16.28 -15.82
CA CYS A 115 -4.77 -16.58 -16.21
C CYS A 115 -5.81 -16.55 -15.07
N GLU A 116 -5.52 -17.02 -13.85
CA GLU A 116 -6.60 -17.23 -12.86
C GLU A 116 -7.03 -15.94 -12.14
N ASN A 117 -6.08 -15.14 -11.68
CA ASN A 117 -6.41 -13.94 -10.90
C ASN A 117 -7.00 -12.83 -11.79
N GLU A 118 -6.52 -12.68 -13.03
CA GLU A 118 -7.08 -11.72 -13.97
C GLU A 118 -8.47 -12.11 -14.43
N LEU A 119 -8.72 -13.41 -14.61
CA LEU A 119 -10.04 -13.91 -14.96
C LEU A 119 -11.04 -13.68 -13.83
N LEU A 120 -10.67 -13.96 -12.57
CA LEU A 120 -11.50 -13.70 -11.40
C LEU A 120 -11.81 -12.20 -11.27
N ALA A 121 -10.80 -11.34 -11.46
CA ALA A 121 -10.96 -9.90 -11.44
C ALA A 121 -11.94 -9.40 -12.52
N ALA A 122 -11.82 -9.91 -13.74
CA ALA A 122 -12.72 -9.56 -14.84
C ALA A 122 -14.17 -10.05 -14.60
N MET A 123 -14.33 -11.26 -14.08
CA MET A 123 -15.65 -11.80 -13.70
C MET A 123 -16.27 -10.98 -12.57
N TYR A 124 -15.51 -10.70 -11.52
CA TYR A 124 -15.96 -9.85 -10.40
C TYR A 124 -16.38 -8.46 -10.89
N HIS A 125 -15.54 -7.80 -11.67
CA HIS A 125 -15.84 -6.47 -12.22
C HIS A 125 -17.13 -6.47 -13.06
N SER A 126 -17.38 -7.52 -13.83
CA SER A 126 -18.63 -7.67 -14.56
C SER A 126 -19.84 -7.82 -13.62
N LEU A 127 -19.70 -8.63 -12.57
CA LEU A 127 -20.79 -8.90 -11.63
C LEU A 127 -21.13 -7.70 -10.74
N VAL A 128 -20.12 -6.91 -10.30
CA VAL A 128 -20.35 -5.75 -9.45
C VAL A 128 -21.11 -4.64 -10.19
N HIS A 129 -21.04 -4.63 -11.52
CA HIS A 129 -21.82 -3.72 -12.38
C HIS A 129 -23.14 -4.33 -12.89
N SER A 130 -23.55 -5.48 -12.35
CA SER A 130 -24.78 -6.19 -12.71
C SER A 130 -25.81 -6.15 -11.58
N PRO A 131 -27.07 -6.56 -11.81
CA PRO A 131 -28.08 -6.66 -10.75
C PRO A 131 -27.73 -7.58 -9.59
N THR A 132 -26.74 -8.48 -9.77
CA THR A 132 -26.28 -9.43 -8.73
C THR A 132 -25.39 -8.78 -7.65
N VAL A 133 -25.03 -7.50 -7.80
CA VAL A 133 -24.17 -6.78 -6.85
C VAL A 133 -24.68 -6.88 -5.41
N GLY A 134 -25.99 -6.76 -5.20
CA GLY A 134 -26.59 -6.85 -3.85
C GLY A 134 -26.36 -8.20 -3.19
N THR A 135 -26.50 -9.30 -3.94
CA THR A 135 -26.26 -10.68 -3.44
C THR A 135 -24.78 -10.89 -3.13
N MET A 136 -23.90 -10.44 -4.01
CA MET A 136 -22.46 -10.56 -3.85
C MET A 136 -21.96 -9.79 -2.60
N LEU A 137 -22.38 -8.55 -2.44
CA LEU A 137 -22.03 -7.74 -1.27
C LEU A 137 -22.66 -8.29 0.02
N GLY A 138 -23.85 -8.88 -0.05
CA GLY A 138 -24.47 -9.61 1.06
C GLY A 138 -23.64 -10.82 1.48
N LEU A 139 -23.06 -11.54 0.54
CA LEU A 139 -22.14 -12.66 0.82
C LEU A 139 -20.84 -12.16 1.47
N GLU A 140 -20.18 -11.14 0.90
CA GLU A 140 -18.99 -10.53 1.49
C GLU A 140 -19.25 -10.05 2.92
N HIS A 141 -20.41 -9.41 3.16
CA HIS A 141 -20.80 -8.94 4.48
C HIS A 141 -21.01 -10.11 5.46
N SER A 142 -21.66 -11.20 5.02
CA SER A 142 -21.84 -12.39 5.85
C SER A 142 -20.50 -13.04 6.25
N PHE A 143 -19.54 -13.06 5.34
CA PHE A 143 -18.18 -13.53 5.61
C PHE A 143 -17.44 -12.64 6.60
N ALA A 144 -17.50 -11.33 6.42
CA ALA A 144 -16.89 -10.38 7.36
C ALA A 144 -17.51 -10.50 8.76
N TRP A 145 -18.83 -10.66 8.85
CA TRP A 145 -19.50 -10.87 10.13
C TRP A 145 -19.09 -12.18 10.81
N ALA A 146 -19.05 -13.30 10.08
CA ALA A 146 -18.62 -14.60 10.60
C ALA A 146 -17.17 -14.55 11.11
N MET A 147 -16.25 -13.95 10.31
CA MET A 147 -14.85 -13.79 10.70
C MET A 147 -14.71 -12.90 11.94
N SER A 148 -15.41 -11.76 11.97
CA SER A 148 -15.40 -10.85 13.13
C SER A 148 -15.92 -11.52 14.40
N SER A 149 -16.95 -12.38 14.30
CA SER A 149 -17.47 -13.15 15.43
C SER A 149 -16.46 -14.16 15.98
N VAL A 150 -15.75 -14.89 15.10
CA VAL A 150 -14.72 -15.85 15.52
C VAL A 150 -13.53 -15.13 16.14
N VAL A 151 -13.11 -13.99 15.58
CA VAL A 151 -12.03 -13.17 16.15
C VAL A 151 -12.42 -12.64 17.53
N ALA A 152 -13.67 -12.18 17.73
CA ALA A 152 -14.16 -11.73 19.02
C ALA A 152 -14.17 -12.87 20.07
N GLN A 153 -14.60 -14.06 19.68
CA GLN A 153 -14.55 -15.25 20.55
C GLN A 153 -13.11 -15.61 20.95
N ARG A 154 -12.16 -15.52 20.02
CA ARG A 154 -10.72 -15.69 20.31
C ARG A 154 -10.23 -14.66 21.33
N GLU A 155 -10.52 -13.39 21.11
CA GLU A 155 -10.10 -12.31 22.01
C GLU A 155 -10.67 -12.49 23.42
N GLU A 156 -11.92 -12.92 23.53
CA GLU A 156 -12.56 -13.21 24.81
C GLU A 156 -11.93 -14.42 25.50
N ALA A 157 -11.70 -15.53 24.78
CA ALA A 157 -11.05 -16.72 25.35
C ALA A 157 -9.62 -16.43 25.84
N LEU A 158 -8.86 -15.61 25.10
CA LEU A 158 -7.53 -15.18 25.50
C LEU A 158 -7.57 -14.26 26.72
N ARG A 159 -8.58 -13.40 26.83
CA ARG A 159 -8.78 -12.56 28.01
C ARG A 159 -9.12 -13.38 29.25
N GLU A 160 -10.05 -14.33 29.14
CA GLU A 160 -10.42 -15.22 30.23
C GLU A 160 -9.25 -16.05 30.78
N ILE A 161 -8.43 -16.62 29.87
CA ILE A 161 -7.24 -17.37 30.29
C ILE A 161 -6.23 -16.47 30.98
N SER A 162 -6.00 -15.26 30.44
CA SER A 162 -5.07 -14.28 31.03
C SER A 162 -5.52 -13.83 32.44
N GLU A 163 -6.82 -13.56 32.63
CA GLU A 163 -7.38 -13.20 33.94
C GLU A 163 -7.22 -14.33 34.94
N ARG A 164 -7.55 -15.58 34.55
CA ARG A 164 -7.36 -16.76 35.39
C ARG A 164 -5.90 -16.97 35.79
N GLN A 165 -4.98 -16.91 34.83
CA GLN A 165 -3.54 -17.03 35.05
C GLN A 165 -2.99 -15.94 35.97
N THR A 166 -3.50 -14.72 35.87
CA THR A 166 -3.13 -13.59 36.73
C THR A 166 -3.58 -13.85 38.17
N GLN A 167 -4.81 -14.37 38.37
CA GLN A 167 -5.32 -14.72 39.68
C GLN A 167 -4.55 -15.89 40.30
N GLU A 168 -4.28 -16.96 39.55
CA GLU A 168 -3.50 -18.09 39.99
C GLU A 168 -2.07 -17.71 40.38
N MET A 169 -1.41 -16.89 39.56
CA MET A 169 -0.05 -16.37 39.82
C MET A 169 -0.04 -15.52 41.10
N SER A 170 -0.97 -14.59 41.25
CA SER A 170 -1.09 -13.74 42.44
C SER A 170 -1.28 -14.58 43.72
N SER A 171 -2.15 -15.59 43.67
CA SER A 171 -2.39 -16.49 44.82
C SER A 171 -1.17 -17.36 45.15
N THR A 172 -0.41 -17.76 44.13
CA THR A 172 0.79 -18.59 44.29
C THR A 172 1.94 -17.77 44.88
N VAL A 173 2.19 -16.57 44.35
CA VAL A 173 3.22 -15.65 44.84
C VAL A 173 2.98 -15.29 46.31
N SER A 174 1.72 -15.12 46.75
CA SER A 174 1.40 -14.82 48.13
C SER A 174 1.74 -15.97 49.12
N LYS A 175 1.95 -17.18 48.64
CA LYS A 175 2.29 -18.39 49.44
C LYS A 175 3.78 -18.75 49.35
N VAL A 176 4.59 -18.05 48.58
CA VAL A 176 6.03 -18.26 48.46
C VAL A 176 6.71 -17.96 49.80
N GLY A 177 7.61 -18.84 50.21
CA GLY A 177 8.30 -18.76 51.50
C GLY A 177 7.51 -19.33 52.70
N LEU A 178 6.22 -19.66 52.53
CA LEU A 178 5.42 -20.34 53.56
C LEU A 178 5.14 -21.81 53.19
N GLN A 179 4.68 -22.05 51.96
CA GLN A 179 4.25 -23.38 51.50
C GLN A 179 4.77 -23.76 50.12
N LEU A 180 5.26 -22.77 49.35
CA LEU A 180 5.71 -22.93 47.97
C LEU A 180 7.14 -22.40 47.80
N THR A 181 7.84 -22.97 46.83
CA THR A 181 9.20 -22.60 46.44
C THR A 181 9.17 -21.73 45.17
N ASP A 182 10.29 -21.07 44.87
CA ASP A 182 10.46 -20.30 43.61
C ASP A 182 10.33 -21.22 42.39
N ASP A 183 10.74 -22.51 42.50
CA ASP A 183 10.60 -23.49 41.43
C ASP A 183 9.13 -23.79 41.11
N ASP A 184 8.25 -23.78 42.12
CA ASP A 184 6.81 -23.99 41.91
C ASP A 184 6.20 -22.84 41.13
N VAL A 185 6.65 -21.60 41.37
CA VAL A 185 6.22 -20.40 40.60
C VAL A 185 6.71 -20.48 39.18
N ASN A 186 7.95 -20.86 38.94
CA ASN A 186 8.51 -21.03 37.61
C ASN A 186 7.79 -22.13 36.81
N ASN A 187 7.47 -23.26 37.45
CA ASN A 187 6.71 -24.34 36.84
C ASN A 187 5.27 -23.92 36.50
N LEU A 188 4.65 -23.08 37.32
CA LEU A 188 3.33 -22.53 37.04
C LEU A 188 3.39 -21.56 35.86
N ALA A 189 4.39 -20.67 35.82
CA ALA A 189 4.59 -19.72 34.71
C ALA A 189 4.82 -20.44 33.38
N ALA A 190 5.63 -21.51 33.37
CA ALA A 190 5.86 -22.33 32.20
C ALA A 190 4.56 -22.99 31.69
N ARG A 191 3.73 -23.53 32.59
CA ARG A 191 2.43 -24.11 32.25
C ARG A 191 1.45 -23.08 31.72
N HIS A 192 1.39 -21.88 32.31
CA HIS A 192 0.57 -20.79 31.83
C HIS A 192 0.97 -20.36 30.40
N LEU A 193 2.28 -20.35 30.12
CA LEU A 193 2.78 -20.03 28.77
C LEU A 193 2.35 -21.10 27.75
N GLU A 194 2.51 -22.39 28.09
CA GLU A 194 2.07 -23.52 27.27
C GLU A 194 0.56 -23.48 26.98
N ASP A 195 -0.26 -23.26 28.01
CA ASP A 195 -1.72 -23.17 27.87
C ASP A 195 -2.14 -22.03 26.95
N SER A 196 -1.49 -20.86 27.10
CA SER A 196 -1.76 -19.70 26.24
C SER A 196 -1.36 -19.97 24.80
N GLN A 197 -0.17 -20.53 24.56
CA GLN A 197 0.30 -20.88 23.22
C GLN A 197 -0.59 -21.93 22.55
N LEU A 198 -1.02 -22.95 23.29
CA LEU A 198 -1.92 -23.97 22.76
C LEU A 198 -3.27 -23.36 22.33
N LEU A 199 -3.84 -22.49 23.16
CA LEU A 199 -5.09 -21.81 22.84
C LEU A 199 -4.94 -20.90 21.61
N GLU A 200 -3.84 -20.14 21.51
CA GLU A 200 -3.55 -19.30 20.34
C GLU A 200 -3.47 -20.13 19.07
N VAL A 201 -2.71 -21.23 19.07
CA VAL A 201 -2.56 -22.13 17.91
C VAL A 201 -3.90 -22.73 17.48
N GLN A 202 -4.76 -23.13 18.44
CA GLN A 202 -6.09 -23.66 18.13
C GLN A 202 -6.98 -22.64 17.44
N TRP A 203 -7.01 -21.40 17.93
CA TRP A 203 -7.79 -20.33 17.31
C TRP A 203 -7.23 -19.90 15.96
N ASP A 204 -5.92 -19.79 15.83
CA ASP A 204 -5.27 -19.42 14.57
C ASP A 204 -5.54 -20.48 13.48
N SER A 205 -5.53 -21.77 13.87
CA SER A 205 -5.93 -22.86 12.97
C SER A 205 -7.39 -22.74 12.54
N SER A 206 -8.31 -22.48 13.47
CA SER A 206 -9.75 -22.35 13.18
C SER A 206 -10.02 -21.15 12.27
N ILE A 207 -9.36 -20.01 12.52
CA ILE A 207 -9.45 -18.80 11.69
C ILE A 207 -8.89 -19.06 10.29
N SER A 208 -7.78 -19.79 10.17
CA SER A 208 -7.19 -20.13 8.88
C SER A 208 -8.12 -21.02 8.04
N VAL A 209 -8.73 -22.04 8.65
CA VAL A 209 -9.70 -22.90 7.96
C VAL A 209 -10.90 -22.09 7.49
N LEU A 210 -11.49 -21.25 8.35
CA LEU A 210 -12.62 -20.41 7.97
C LEU A 210 -12.26 -19.47 6.80
N ARG A 211 -11.06 -18.88 6.81
CA ARG A 211 -10.57 -18.00 5.76
C ARG A 211 -10.45 -18.71 4.42
N GLU A 212 -9.86 -19.90 4.40
CA GLU A 212 -9.71 -20.69 3.17
C GLU A 212 -11.06 -21.16 2.62
N ASP A 213 -11.99 -21.54 3.49
CA ASP A 213 -13.34 -21.90 3.09
C ASP A 213 -14.06 -20.70 2.48
N GLN A 214 -13.99 -19.52 3.08
CA GLN A 214 -14.60 -18.30 2.54
C GLN A 214 -14.00 -17.89 1.19
N LYS A 215 -12.68 -17.98 1.01
CA LYS A 215 -12.02 -17.71 -0.28
C LYS A 215 -12.51 -18.67 -1.37
N ARG A 216 -12.58 -19.96 -1.07
CA ARG A 216 -13.07 -20.99 -2.00
C ARG A 216 -14.52 -20.75 -2.37
N ASP A 217 -15.38 -20.52 -1.39
CA ASP A 217 -16.81 -20.31 -1.57
C ASP A 217 -17.10 -19.02 -2.36
N PHE A 218 -16.34 -17.97 -2.11
CA PHE A 218 -16.42 -16.73 -2.88
C PHE A 218 -16.03 -16.93 -4.34
N LYS A 219 -14.91 -17.62 -4.61
CA LYS A 219 -14.47 -17.92 -5.97
C LYS A 219 -15.53 -18.74 -6.72
N SER A 220 -16.07 -19.79 -6.10
CA SER A 220 -17.13 -20.61 -6.68
C SER A 220 -18.38 -19.79 -6.97
N PHE A 221 -18.81 -18.92 -6.06
CA PHE A 221 -19.95 -18.03 -6.25
C PHE A 221 -19.76 -17.08 -7.43
N VAL A 222 -18.58 -16.47 -7.58
CA VAL A 222 -18.26 -15.56 -8.68
C VAL A 222 -18.30 -16.31 -10.01
N GLU A 223 -17.69 -17.50 -10.09
CA GLU A 223 -17.66 -18.34 -11.29
C GLU A 223 -19.06 -18.82 -11.71
N GLU A 224 -19.87 -19.29 -10.76
CA GLU A 224 -21.24 -19.76 -11.01
C GLU A 224 -22.17 -18.62 -11.44
N SER A 225 -22.09 -17.47 -10.76
CA SER A 225 -22.89 -16.30 -11.08
C SER A 225 -22.54 -15.72 -12.45
N PHE A 226 -21.27 -15.71 -12.81
CA PHE A 226 -20.80 -15.25 -14.12
C PHE A 226 -21.25 -16.22 -15.24
N ALA A 227 -21.27 -17.51 -14.95
CA ALA A 227 -21.78 -18.52 -15.91
C ALA A 227 -23.32 -18.51 -16.10
N GLY A 228 -24.03 -17.60 -15.41
CA GLY A 228 -25.50 -17.50 -15.47
C GLY A 228 -26.23 -18.68 -14.82
N ARG A 229 -25.54 -19.44 -13.96
CA ARG A 229 -26.17 -20.50 -13.15
C ARG A 229 -26.74 -19.86 -11.88
N GLU A 230 -27.83 -20.46 -11.35
CA GLU A 230 -28.29 -20.10 -10.00
C GLU A 230 -27.21 -20.52 -9.02
N ALA A 231 -26.37 -19.57 -8.62
CA ALA A 231 -25.37 -19.79 -7.61
C ALA A 231 -26.06 -20.08 -6.27
N SER A 232 -25.78 -21.24 -5.70
CA SER A 232 -26.20 -21.53 -4.33
C SER A 232 -25.42 -20.59 -3.41
N THR A 233 -26.13 -19.65 -2.78
CA THR A 233 -25.51 -18.82 -1.72
C THR A 233 -24.92 -19.75 -0.67
N PRO A 234 -23.58 -19.69 -0.41
CA PRO A 234 -22.97 -20.52 0.61
C PRO A 234 -23.67 -20.27 1.95
N VAL A 235 -24.18 -21.33 2.54
CA VAL A 235 -24.79 -21.24 3.86
C VAL A 235 -23.64 -21.09 4.85
N THR A 236 -23.53 -19.92 5.48
CA THR A 236 -22.60 -19.73 6.60
C THR A 236 -22.86 -20.86 7.60
N PRO A 237 -21.85 -21.64 8.03
CA PRO A 237 -22.06 -22.73 8.96
C PRO A 237 -22.73 -22.20 10.22
N LYS A 238 -23.98 -22.58 10.46
CA LYS A 238 -24.77 -22.18 11.64
C LYS A 238 -24.15 -22.64 12.95
N ASP A 239 -23.15 -23.53 12.89
CA ASP A 239 -22.45 -24.10 14.03
C ASP A 239 -21.48 -23.12 14.72
N PHE A 240 -21.08 -22.03 14.06
CA PHE A 240 -20.26 -20.96 14.66
C PHE A 240 -21.10 -19.91 15.41
N ILE A 241 -22.42 -19.97 15.32
CA ILE A 241 -23.35 -19.05 15.98
C ILE A 241 -23.91 -19.73 17.24
N LYS A 242 -23.08 -20.12 18.18
CA LYS A 242 -23.54 -20.46 19.53
C LYS A 242 -23.38 -19.23 20.43
N GLY A 243 -24.42 -18.46 20.46
CA GLY A 243 -24.62 -17.34 21.38
C GLY A 243 -25.48 -16.29 20.72
N GLU A 244 -26.65 -16.05 21.25
CA GLU A 244 -27.35 -14.78 21.13
C GLU A 244 -26.41 -13.73 21.77
N SER A 245 -25.36 -13.36 21.04
CA SER A 245 -24.50 -12.28 21.46
C SER A 245 -25.15 -10.99 21.03
N GLU A 246 -25.66 -10.27 22.00
CA GLU A 246 -25.91 -8.84 21.91
C GLU A 246 -24.83 -8.19 21.03
N THR A 247 -25.33 -7.50 20.02
CA THR A 247 -24.60 -6.60 19.14
C THR A 247 -23.27 -6.14 19.70
N VAL A 248 -22.16 -6.72 19.22
CA VAL A 248 -20.86 -6.08 19.34
C VAL A 248 -20.94 -4.88 18.40
N LEU A 249 -21.44 -3.80 18.94
CA LEU A 249 -21.46 -2.48 18.33
C LEU A 249 -20.02 -2.02 18.11
N VAL A 250 -19.45 -2.35 16.98
CA VAL A 250 -18.31 -1.60 16.49
C VAL A 250 -18.92 -0.30 15.92
N GLU A 251 -18.95 0.71 16.75
CA GLU A 251 -19.31 2.07 16.34
C GLU A 251 -18.37 2.50 15.21
N ALA A 252 -18.84 2.41 13.97
CA ALA A 252 -18.36 3.29 12.93
C ALA A 252 -18.90 4.68 13.27
N THR A 253 -18.20 5.40 14.12
CA THR A 253 -18.50 6.80 14.36
C THR A 253 -18.12 7.56 13.10
N GLU A 254 -19.10 8.24 12.50
CA GLU A 254 -18.86 9.24 11.45
C GLU A 254 -17.76 10.21 11.89
N PRO A 255 -17.02 10.83 10.96
CA PRO A 255 -16.03 11.84 11.33
C PRO A 255 -16.71 12.89 12.20
N SER A 256 -16.10 13.22 13.32
CA SER A 256 -16.68 14.14 14.29
C SER A 256 -16.88 15.55 13.72
N GLN A 257 -16.07 15.93 12.74
CA GLN A 257 -16.11 17.20 12.01
C GLN A 257 -15.62 16.98 10.59
N GLU A 258 -16.28 17.62 9.62
CA GLU A 258 -15.93 17.56 8.20
C GLU A 258 -16.18 18.90 7.54
N GLU A 259 -15.22 19.33 6.69
CA GLU A 259 -15.36 20.47 5.78
C GLU A 259 -14.88 20.09 4.37
N SER A 260 -15.61 20.57 3.36
CA SER A 260 -15.36 20.19 1.96
C SER A 260 -15.29 21.41 1.05
N PHE A 261 -14.31 21.43 0.15
CA PHE A 261 -14.04 22.54 -0.77
C PHE A 261 -13.76 22.03 -2.17
N THR A 262 -14.29 22.69 -3.17
CA THR A 262 -13.97 22.39 -4.59
C THR A 262 -12.97 23.41 -5.11
N ILE A 263 -11.92 22.92 -5.73
CA ILE A 263 -10.86 23.74 -6.34
C ILE A 263 -10.64 23.37 -7.81
N HIS A 264 -10.04 24.30 -8.54
CA HIS A 264 -9.60 24.06 -9.91
C HIS A 264 -8.09 24.26 -9.99
N LEU A 265 -7.38 23.27 -10.50
CA LEU A 265 -5.93 23.29 -10.69
C LEU A 265 -5.57 22.97 -12.15
N GLY A 266 -4.28 23.08 -12.46
CA GLY A 266 -3.73 22.74 -13.76
C GLY A 266 -3.73 23.86 -14.76
N ALA A 267 -3.22 23.58 -15.97
CA ALA A 267 -3.17 24.53 -17.07
C ALA A 267 -4.60 24.94 -17.46
N GLN A 268 -4.88 26.24 -17.41
CA GLN A 268 -6.20 26.81 -17.67
C GLN A 268 -7.29 26.43 -16.64
N MET A 269 -6.92 25.98 -15.43
CA MET A 269 -7.86 25.57 -14.34
C MET A 269 -8.91 24.55 -14.81
N LYS A 270 -8.53 23.59 -15.63
CA LYS A 270 -9.46 22.61 -16.21
C LYS A 270 -9.75 21.41 -15.31
N GLN A 271 -8.86 21.11 -14.37
CA GLN A 271 -9.02 19.97 -13.50
C GLN A 271 -9.72 20.38 -12.20
N MET A 272 -10.82 19.72 -11.90
CA MET A 272 -11.61 19.92 -10.70
C MET A 272 -11.22 18.92 -9.63
N HIS A 273 -10.89 19.40 -8.45
CA HIS A 273 -10.54 18.57 -7.30
C HIS A 273 -11.42 18.91 -6.12
N ASN A 274 -11.81 17.90 -5.36
CA ASN A 274 -12.47 18.06 -4.10
C ASN A 274 -11.47 17.91 -2.95
N LEU A 275 -11.39 18.90 -2.09
CA LEU A 275 -10.57 18.89 -0.88
C LEU A 275 -11.49 18.68 0.33
N ARG A 276 -11.16 17.71 1.18
CA ARG A 276 -11.90 17.44 2.41
C ARG A 276 -10.97 17.50 3.60
N LEU A 277 -11.39 18.14 4.67
CA LEU A 277 -10.76 18.10 5.99
C LEU A 277 -11.63 17.26 6.92
N LEU A 278 -11.07 16.21 7.49
CA LEU A 278 -11.78 15.24 8.31
C LEU A 278 -11.12 15.12 9.69
N SER A 279 -11.91 15.17 10.76
CA SER A 279 -11.44 14.82 12.10
C SER A 279 -11.88 13.39 12.44
N ALA A 280 -10.95 12.45 12.36
CA ALA A 280 -11.21 11.03 12.59
C ALA A 280 -9.93 10.27 13.00
N ASP A 281 -10.10 9.06 13.53
CA ASP A 281 -9.00 8.10 13.64
C ASP A 281 -8.66 7.56 12.23
N ALA A 282 -7.37 7.49 11.90
CA ALA A 282 -6.90 6.99 10.60
C ALA A 282 -7.46 5.60 10.28
N LEU A 283 -7.55 4.71 11.26
CA LEU A 283 -8.07 3.36 11.07
C LEU A 283 -9.61 3.28 11.00
N GLN A 284 -10.32 4.36 11.27
CA GLN A 284 -11.78 4.38 11.16
C GLN A 284 -12.24 4.17 9.72
N LEU A 285 -11.53 4.74 8.75
CA LEU A 285 -11.78 4.54 7.32
C LEU A 285 -11.56 3.07 6.86
N CYS A 286 -10.89 2.27 7.69
CA CYS A 286 -10.62 0.86 7.41
C CYS A 286 -11.68 -0.08 8.02
N LYS A 287 -12.50 0.39 8.97
CA LYS A 287 -13.44 -0.45 9.74
C LYS A 287 -14.81 -0.50 9.06
N TYR A 288 -15.35 -1.71 8.94
CA TYR A 288 -16.75 -1.87 8.54
C TYR A 288 -17.70 -1.35 9.62
N SER A 289 -18.72 -0.60 9.17
CA SER A 289 -19.89 -0.31 10.00
C SER A 289 -20.83 -1.51 9.97
N THR A 290 -21.02 -2.18 11.08
CA THR A 290 -21.87 -3.38 11.18
C THR A 290 -23.28 -3.06 11.63
N HIS A 291 -23.90 -1.99 11.08
CA HIS A 291 -25.29 -1.67 11.39
C HIS A 291 -26.21 -2.59 10.69
N ASN A 292 -26.62 -3.66 10.87
CA ASN A 292 -27.55 -4.63 10.24
C ASN A 292 -27.06 -5.30 8.94
N VAL A 293 -27.14 -6.62 8.91
CA VAL A 293 -26.83 -7.49 7.77
C VAL A 293 -27.68 -7.16 6.51
N SER A 294 -28.81 -6.47 6.68
CA SER A 294 -29.73 -6.13 5.59
C SER A 294 -29.47 -4.79 4.90
N ASP A 295 -28.71 -3.89 5.51
CA ASP A 295 -28.46 -2.55 4.95
C ASP A 295 -26.98 -2.41 4.56
N ILE A 296 -26.66 -2.66 3.29
CA ILE A 296 -25.33 -2.43 2.74
C ILE A 296 -25.15 -0.92 2.58
N PRO A 297 -24.14 -0.31 3.26
CA PRO A 297 -23.90 1.11 3.14
C PRO A 297 -23.59 1.51 1.69
N PRO A 298 -24.10 2.65 1.17
CA PRO A 298 -23.78 3.12 -0.19
C PRO A 298 -22.29 3.26 -0.46
N GLN A 299 -21.50 3.62 0.56
CA GLN A 299 -20.04 3.71 0.48
C GLN A 299 -19.42 2.36 0.13
N ARG A 300 -19.91 1.26 0.73
CA ARG A 300 -19.40 -0.08 0.43
C ARG A 300 -19.65 -0.48 -1.02
N ILE A 301 -20.85 -0.17 -1.53
CA ILE A 301 -21.16 -0.41 -2.95
C ILE A 301 -20.17 0.35 -3.83
N GLN A 302 -19.95 1.62 -3.54
CA GLN A 302 -19.01 2.45 -4.30
C GLN A 302 -17.58 1.92 -4.23
N THR A 303 -17.11 1.50 -3.04
CA THR A 303 -15.78 0.92 -2.86
C THR A 303 -15.64 -0.37 -3.64
N SER A 304 -16.62 -1.28 -3.57
CA SER A 304 -16.59 -2.55 -4.31
C SER A 304 -16.64 -2.34 -5.83
N MET A 305 -17.44 -1.38 -6.32
CA MET A 305 -17.48 -1.00 -7.75
C MET A 305 -16.17 -0.36 -8.23
N SER A 306 -15.40 0.24 -7.32
CA SER A 306 -14.11 0.86 -7.62
C SER A 306 -12.96 -0.14 -7.66
N LEU A 307 -13.11 -1.30 -7.03
CA LEU A 307 -12.10 -2.35 -7.10
C LEU A 307 -11.92 -2.81 -8.56
N TYR A 308 -10.69 -2.91 -9.01
CA TYR A 308 -10.32 -3.15 -10.42
C TYR A 308 -10.74 -2.06 -11.42
N SER A 309 -11.10 -0.88 -10.95
CA SER A 309 -11.39 0.29 -11.79
C SER A 309 -10.25 1.31 -11.73
N HIS A 310 -10.43 2.41 -12.44
CA HIS A 310 -9.52 3.57 -12.41
C HIS A 310 -9.91 4.60 -11.32
N ASN A 311 -10.53 4.16 -10.22
CA ASN A 311 -11.02 5.05 -9.15
C ASN A 311 -10.73 4.47 -7.76
N LEU A 312 -9.48 4.11 -7.49
CA LEU A 312 -9.09 3.53 -6.21
C LEU A 312 -8.96 4.58 -5.11
N ASN A 313 -9.16 4.13 -3.87
CA ASN A 313 -8.98 4.93 -2.65
C ASN A 313 -7.70 4.52 -1.92
N GLY A 314 -6.84 5.49 -1.62
CA GLY A 314 -5.60 5.32 -0.87
C GLY A 314 -5.61 6.04 0.47
N LEU A 315 -4.93 5.46 1.45
CA LEU A 315 -4.71 6.05 2.77
C LEU A 315 -3.22 6.00 3.12
N VAL A 316 -2.67 7.10 3.60
CA VAL A 316 -1.30 7.17 4.14
C VAL A 316 -1.32 6.93 5.63
N LEU A 317 -0.64 5.87 6.07
CA LEU A 317 -0.46 5.51 7.46
C LEU A 317 1.00 5.77 7.88
N LEU A 318 1.21 6.52 8.95
CA LEU A 318 2.55 6.81 9.47
C LEU A 318 3.03 5.66 10.35
N VAL A 319 4.17 5.06 9.99
CA VAL A 319 4.70 3.86 10.63
C VAL A 319 6.19 4.01 10.95
N ASP A 320 6.72 3.15 11.82
CA ASP A 320 8.17 3.02 12.03
C ASP A 320 8.84 2.24 10.87
N ASP A 321 10.17 2.15 10.89
CA ASP A 321 11.01 1.52 9.86
C ASP A 321 10.91 -0.01 9.79
N ARG A 322 10.18 -0.64 10.73
CA ARG A 322 10.03 -2.10 10.81
C ARG A 322 8.81 -2.55 10.02
N ILE A 323 9.00 -3.51 9.12
CA ILE A 323 7.90 -4.08 8.34
C ILE A 323 7.29 -5.24 9.13
N ASN A 324 6.34 -4.94 10.01
CA ASN A 324 5.63 -5.91 10.85
C ASN A 324 4.25 -5.37 11.30
N THR A 325 3.48 -6.21 12.01
CA THR A 325 2.17 -5.87 12.58
C THR A 325 2.17 -5.92 14.13
N TYR A 326 3.32 -5.70 14.79
CA TYR A 326 3.42 -5.90 16.24
C TYR A 326 3.42 -4.61 17.05
N THR A 327 3.71 -3.46 16.45
CA THR A 327 3.94 -2.20 17.16
C THR A 327 2.98 -1.10 16.75
N GLY A 328 2.54 -0.29 17.72
CA GLY A 328 1.80 0.94 17.52
C GLY A 328 0.59 0.78 16.58
N ILE A 329 0.41 1.73 15.71
CA ILE A 329 -0.71 1.76 14.75
C ILE A 329 -0.72 0.56 13.79
N LYS A 330 0.45 -0.03 13.50
CA LYS A 330 0.54 -1.23 12.64
C LYS A 330 -0.13 -2.45 13.29
N ARG A 331 -0.01 -2.60 14.62
CA ARG A 331 -0.70 -3.64 15.38
C ARG A 331 -2.21 -3.47 15.28
N ASP A 332 -2.68 -2.24 15.45
CA ASP A 332 -4.11 -1.95 15.40
C ASP A 332 -4.66 -2.09 13.97
N PHE A 333 -3.87 -1.70 12.95
CA PHE A 333 -4.18 -1.98 11.55
C PHE A 333 -4.27 -3.49 11.25
N GLY A 334 -3.28 -4.26 11.72
CA GLY A 334 -3.30 -5.73 11.59
C GLY A 334 -4.52 -6.37 12.26
N ARG A 335 -5.00 -5.82 13.39
CA ARG A 335 -6.25 -6.26 14.03
C ARG A 335 -7.47 -5.95 13.16
N VAL A 336 -7.52 -4.78 12.52
CA VAL A 336 -8.61 -4.43 11.59
C VAL A 336 -8.63 -5.39 10.41
N CYS A 337 -7.50 -5.65 9.76
CA CYS A 337 -7.40 -6.58 8.63
C CYS A 337 -7.82 -8.02 8.99
N ARG A 338 -7.57 -8.45 10.23
CA ARG A 338 -7.95 -9.81 10.68
C ARG A 338 -9.44 -10.02 10.94
N LYS A 339 -10.22 -8.93 11.06
CA LYS A 339 -11.68 -8.99 11.30
C LYS A 339 -12.50 -9.38 10.06
N SER A 340 -11.90 -9.40 8.89
CA SER A 340 -12.53 -9.83 7.63
C SER A 340 -11.53 -10.58 6.77
N THR A 341 -12.03 -11.50 5.93
CA THR A 341 -11.21 -12.26 4.99
C THR A 341 -10.85 -11.40 3.78
N GLU A 342 -9.58 -11.40 3.39
CA GLU A 342 -9.14 -10.84 2.13
C GLU A 342 -9.50 -11.80 0.99
N LEU A 343 -10.45 -11.40 0.13
CA LEU A 343 -11.02 -12.28 -0.88
C LEU A 343 -10.33 -12.17 -2.25
N HIS A 344 -9.65 -11.05 -2.51
CA HIS A 344 -9.10 -10.73 -3.83
C HIS A 344 -7.59 -10.71 -3.88
N PHE A 345 -6.94 -10.46 -2.75
CA PHE A 345 -5.48 -10.36 -2.65
C PHE A 345 -4.93 -11.39 -1.67
N VAL A 346 -3.62 -11.50 -1.62
CA VAL A 346 -2.96 -12.28 -0.56
C VAL A 346 -3.10 -11.56 0.79
N ASP A 347 -3.09 -12.32 1.88
CA ASP A 347 -3.26 -11.78 3.21
C ASP A 347 -2.17 -10.77 3.58
N LEU A 348 -2.45 -9.87 4.53
CA LEU A 348 -1.53 -8.80 4.93
C LEU A 348 -0.15 -9.33 5.31
N GLU A 349 -0.05 -10.44 6.06
CA GLU A 349 1.24 -10.99 6.51
C GLU A 349 2.09 -11.47 5.33
N ASP A 350 1.47 -12.12 4.34
CA ASP A 350 2.15 -12.58 3.12
C ASP A 350 2.62 -11.39 2.27
N GLN A 351 1.81 -10.32 2.19
CA GLN A 351 2.22 -9.07 1.54
C GLN A 351 3.44 -8.45 2.23
N LEU A 352 3.42 -8.38 3.57
CA LEU A 352 4.53 -7.82 4.34
C LEU A 352 5.79 -8.68 4.25
N GLU A 353 5.65 -10.01 4.15
CA GLU A 353 6.78 -10.91 3.93
C GLU A 353 7.41 -10.68 2.55
N ALA A 354 6.60 -10.60 1.50
CA ALA A 354 7.07 -10.27 0.15
C ALA A 354 7.79 -8.92 0.11
N ILE A 355 7.27 -7.91 0.81
CA ILE A 355 7.90 -6.59 0.93
C ILE A 355 9.25 -6.70 1.65
N ARG A 356 9.32 -7.42 2.79
CA ARG A 356 10.59 -7.65 3.52
C ARG A 356 11.66 -8.28 2.63
N ASN A 357 11.27 -9.23 1.78
CA ASN A 357 12.17 -9.89 0.84
C ASN A 357 12.62 -8.98 -0.32
N THR A 358 11.83 -7.95 -0.62
CA THR A 358 12.12 -6.97 -1.69
C THR A 358 13.03 -5.82 -1.21
N VAL A 359 12.95 -5.43 0.05
CA VAL A 359 13.72 -4.29 0.61
C VAL A 359 15.23 -4.38 0.35
N PRO A 360 15.92 -5.53 0.56
CA PRO A 360 17.35 -5.62 0.27
C PRO A 360 17.70 -5.34 -1.20
N GLN A 361 16.83 -5.74 -2.13
CA GLN A 361 16.99 -5.50 -3.57
C GLN A 361 16.86 -4.01 -3.89
N VAL A 362 15.89 -3.33 -3.28
CA VAL A 362 15.71 -1.86 -3.42
C VAL A 362 16.88 -1.11 -2.83
N VAL A 363 17.39 -1.53 -1.67
CA VAL A 363 18.57 -0.93 -1.05
C VAL A 363 19.80 -1.11 -1.94
N GLN A 364 20.01 -2.31 -2.50
CA GLN A 364 21.10 -2.55 -3.44
C GLN A 364 20.93 -1.69 -4.70
N TRP A 365 19.74 -1.65 -5.27
CA TRP A 365 19.45 -0.82 -6.44
C TRP A 365 19.77 0.67 -6.19
N ARG A 366 19.47 1.21 -5.00
CA ARG A 366 19.82 2.59 -4.61
C ARG A 366 21.32 2.84 -4.53
N ARG A 367 22.10 1.82 -4.12
CA ARG A 367 23.58 1.91 -4.11
C ARG A 367 24.16 1.96 -5.51
N ASP A 368 23.57 1.16 -6.40
CA ASP A 368 24.02 1.07 -7.79
C ASP A 368 23.61 2.31 -8.60
N HIS A 369 22.60 3.06 -8.12
CA HIS A 369 22.08 4.27 -8.75
C HIS A 369 22.19 5.47 -7.80
N PRO A 370 23.38 5.98 -7.51
CA PRO A 370 23.56 7.16 -6.65
C PRO A 370 22.85 8.38 -7.26
N PRO A 371 22.44 9.36 -6.45
CA PRO A 371 21.80 10.58 -6.94
C PRO A 371 22.71 11.30 -7.95
N PRO A 372 22.11 11.94 -8.96
CA PRO A 372 22.86 12.68 -9.98
C PRO A 372 23.73 13.76 -9.33
N GLN A 373 24.99 13.84 -9.73
CA GLN A 373 25.87 14.93 -9.35
C GLN A 373 25.45 16.16 -10.17
N TYR A 374 25.14 17.24 -9.46
CA TYR A 374 24.94 18.55 -10.10
C TYR A 374 26.31 19.22 -10.21
N ASP A 375 26.67 19.70 -11.40
CA ASP A 375 27.97 20.34 -11.69
C ASP A 375 28.23 21.66 -10.93
N CYS A 376 27.64 21.87 -9.76
CA CYS A 376 27.63 23.17 -9.12
C CYS A 376 28.65 23.41 -8.03
N ASP A 377 29.25 22.40 -7.43
CA ASP A 377 30.23 22.61 -6.35
C ASP A 377 31.21 21.44 -6.24
N ASP A 378 32.47 21.70 -6.57
CA ASP A 378 33.60 20.77 -6.33
C ASP A 378 33.85 20.52 -4.83
N ASP A 379 33.22 21.32 -3.95
CA ASP A 379 33.35 21.22 -2.48
C ASP A 379 32.13 20.56 -1.79
N ALA A 380 31.21 19.94 -2.55
CA ALA A 380 30.06 19.27 -1.94
C ALA A 380 30.52 18.05 -1.10
N PRO A 381 30.06 17.91 0.16
CA PRO A 381 30.40 16.74 0.96
C PRO A 381 29.93 15.45 0.27
N PRO A 382 30.66 14.33 0.42
CA PRO A 382 30.28 13.07 -0.19
C PRO A 382 28.85 12.70 0.21
N PRO A 383 28.06 12.11 -0.69
CA PRO A 383 26.69 11.73 -0.38
C PRO A 383 26.68 10.79 0.83
N PRO A 384 25.72 10.93 1.75
CA PRO A 384 25.65 10.10 2.94
C PRO A 384 25.54 8.61 2.53
N PRO A 385 26.10 7.70 3.32
CA PRO A 385 26.06 6.27 3.02
C PRO A 385 24.59 5.82 2.88
N VAL A 386 24.33 4.99 1.86
CA VAL A 386 22.98 4.45 1.63
C VAL A 386 22.59 3.55 2.80
N PRO A 387 21.50 3.85 3.53
CA PRO A 387 21.06 3.06 4.67
C PRO A 387 20.77 1.60 4.26
N GLN A 388 21.00 0.66 5.17
CA GLN A 388 20.67 -0.76 4.94
C GLN A 388 19.18 -1.08 5.13
N HIS A 389 18.42 -0.15 5.69
CA HIS A 389 17.01 -0.27 6.04
C HIS A 389 16.19 0.86 5.40
N LEU A 390 14.88 0.77 5.53
CA LEU A 390 13.98 1.87 5.17
C LEU A 390 14.31 3.10 6.02
N LYS A 391 14.26 4.26 5.39
CA LYS A 391 14.52 5.56 6.03
C LYS A 391 13.24 6.38 6.06
N ALA A 392 13.21 7.40 6.91
CA ALA A 392 12.11 8.36 6.95
C ALA A 392 11.83 8.90 5.53
N GLY A 393 10.56 8.93 5.15
CA GLY A 393 10.10 9.32 3.82
C GLY A 393 10.03 8.17 2.80
N ASP A 394 10.60 7.00 3.09
CA ASP A 394 10.30 5.79 2.32
C ASP A 394 8.89 5.30 2.66
N PHE A 395 8.28 4.55 1.75
CA PHE A 395 7.01 3.90 2.01
C PHE A 395 6.91 2.56 1.29
N TYR A 396 6.07 1.70 1.81
CA TYR A 396 5.66 0.46 1.17
C TYR A 396 4.14 0.41 1.06
N ILE A 397 3.64 -0.44 0.18
CA ILE A 397 2.22 -0.45 -0.20
C ILE A 397 1.64 -1.84 0.06
N THR A 398 0.43 -1.87 0.65
CA THR A 398 -0.40 -3.07 0.75
C THR A 398 -1.75 -2.83 0.10
N ARG A 399 -2.32 -3.88 -0.50
CA ARG A 399 -3.60 -3.85 -1.21
C ARG A 399 -4.65 -4.60 -0.41
N HIS A 400 -5.87 -4.06 -0.40
CA HIS A 400 -6.95 -4.58 0.40
C HIS A 400 -8.28 -4.52 -0.34
N SER A 401 -9.07 -5.58 -0.26
CA SER A 401 -10.48 -5.62 -0.64
C SER A 401 -11.39 -5.70 0.57
N ASN A 402 -10.83 -6.05 1.71
CA ASN A 402 -11.52 -6.32 2.97
C ASN A 402 -11.58 -5.12 3.93
N LEU A 403 -11.25 -3.92 3.47
CA LEU A 403 -11.41 -2.67 4.23
C LEU A 403 -12.63 -1.88 3.74
N ALA A 404 -13.18 -1.01 4.60
CA ALA A 404 -14.41 -0.28 4.31
C ALA A 404 -14.27 0.69 3.12
N ASP A 405 -13.34 1.66 3.24
CA ASP A 405 -13.20 2.76 2.26
C ASP A 405 -11.80 2.85 1.64
N VAL A 406 -10.94 1.85 1.86
CA VAL A 406 -9.53 1.89 1.45
C VAL A 406 -9.17 0.65 0.63
N HIS A 407 -8.62 0.85 -0.58
CA HIS A 407 -8.08 -0.22 -1.42
C HIS A 407 -6.57 -0.36 -1.28
N VAL A 408 -5.89 0.77 -1.07
CA VAL A 408 -4.42 0.86 -1.06
C VAL A 408 -3.95 1.58 0.19
N MET A 409 -3.12 0.90 0.98
CA MET A 409 -2.49 1.49 2.15
C MET A 409 -1.04 1.85 1.84
N PHE A 410 -0.70 3.12 2.00
CA PHE A 410 0.68 3.60 1.93
C PHE A 410 1.26 3.67 3.35
N HIS A 411 2.13 2.76 3.68
CA HIS A 411 2.83 2.74 4.97
C HIS A 411 4.06 3.64 4.89
N MET A 412 3.92 4.90 5.29
CA MET A 412 4.99 5.91 5.26
C MET A 412 5.88 5.81 6.48
N VAL A 413 7.15 5.55 6.26
CA VAL A 413 8.14 5.47 7.35
C VAL A 413 8.45 6.86 7.89
N VAL A 414 8.33 7.00 9.20
CA VAL A 414 8.60 8.24 9.92
C VAL A 414 9.55 7.99 11.10
N ASP A 415 10.23 9.04 11.52
CA ASP A 415 11.12 9.05 12.66
C ASP A 415 10.80 10.21 13.63
N ASP A 416 11.51 10.29 14.71
CA ASP A 416 11.29 11.31 15.77
C ASP A 416 11.55 12.74 15.29
N THR A 417 12.18 12.94 14.12
CA THR A 417 12.42 14.29 13.57
C THR A 417 11.12 15.01 13.22
N LEU A 418 10.02 14.27 13.00
CA LEU A 418 8.71 14.86 12.78
C LEU A 418 8.14 15.62 13.99
N HIS A 419 8.55 15.29 15.21
CA HIS A 419 8.08 15.95 16.41
C HIS A 419 8.71 17.35 16.58
N THR A 420 9.78 17.66 15.84
CA THR A 420 10.39 19.00 15.86
C THR A 420 9.47 20.04 15.23
N THR A 421 9.57 21.27 15.67
CA THR A 421 8.76 22.40 15.13
C THR A 421 9.22 22.86 13.75
N ASP A 422 10.47 22.59 13.39
CA ASP A 422 11.17 23.24 12.26
C ASP A 422 11.40 22.32 11.07
N ILE A 423 10.37 21.54 10.67
CA ILE A 423 10.42 20.84 9.39
C ILE A 423 10.13 21.81 8.23
N ASN A 424 10.73 21.54 7.09
CA ASN A 424 10.57 22.33 5.87
C ASN A 424 10.14 21.46 4.67
N SER A 425 9.97 22.08 3.51
CA SER A 425 9.55 21.38 2.29
C SER A 425 10.56 20.35 1.75
N ARG A 426 11.79 20.34 2.26
CA ARG A 426 12.83 19.34 1.91
C ARG A 426 12.89 18.20 2.89
N HIS A 427 12.08 18.24 3.95
CA HIS A 427 12.04 17.14 4.93
C HIS A 427 11.72 15.81 4.22
N PRO A 428 12.41 14.69 4.55
CA PRO A 428 12.23 13.41 3.85
C PRO A 428 10.77 12.95 3.75
N VAL A 429 9.99 13.09 4.82
CA VAL A 429 8.56 12.71 4.83
C VAL A 429 7.73 13.58 3.89
N ILE A 430 8.03 14.88 3.76
CA ILE A 430 7.36 15.76 2.78
C ILE A 430 7.68 15.31 1.34
N LEU A 431 8.94 14.98 1.07
CA LEU A 431 9.32 14.43 -0.24
C LEU A 431 8.71 13.02 -0.47
N GLY A 432 8.56 12.24 0.60
CA GLY A 432 7.82 10.98 0.58
C GLY A 432 6.37 11.17 0.15
N LEU A 433 5.65 12.17 0.69
CA LEU A 433 4.30 12.50 0.24
C LEU A 433 4.24 12.88 -1.24
N ARG A 434 5.24 13.61 -1.76
CA ARG A 434 5.34 13.87 -3.20
C ARG A 434 5.40 12.57 -4.00
N ASN A 435 6.20 11.61 -3.56
CA ASN A 435 6.33 10.31 -4.22
C ASN A 435 5.04 9.47 -4.08
N VAL A 436 4.34 9.55 -2.95
CA VAL A 436 3.02 8.92 -2.78
C VAL A 436 2.03 9.46 -3.81
N LEU A 437 1.96 10.79 -4.00
CA LEU A 437 1.08 11.36 -5.02
C LEU A 437 1.44 10.91 -6.43
N LYS A 438 2.73 10.81 -6.76
CA LYS A 438 3.19 10.28 -8.05
C LYS A 438 2.70 8.85 -8.27
N VAL A 439 2.91 7.98 -7.29
CA VAL A 439 2.48 6.58 -7.36
C VAL A 439 0.95 6.49 -7.41
N ALA A 440 0.24 7.31 -6.64
CA ALA A 440 -1.22 7.36 -6.67
C ALA A 440 -1.76 7.72 -8.07
N CYS A 441 -1.20 8.74 -8.73
CA CYS A 441 -1.58 9.12 -10.08
C CYS A 441 -1.29 8.04 -11.13
N LEU A 442 -0.26 7.21 -10.93
CA LEU A 442 0.08 6.11 -11.84
C LEU A 442 -0.73 4.84 -11.57
N GLY A 443 -1.16 4.63 -10.34
CA GLY A 443 -1.90 3.46 -9.89
C GLY A 443 -3.40 3.66 -9.83
N ASP A 444 -3.96 4.61 -10.59
CA ASP A 444 -5.41 4.87 -10.66
C ASP A 444 -6.07 5.20 -9.30
N ILE A 445 -5.29 5.75 -8.36
CA ILE A 445 -5.80 6.18 -7.06
C ILE A 445 -6.29 7.61 -7.20
N THR A 446 -7.60 7.79 -7.28
CA THR A 446 -8.25 9.09 -7.48
C THR A 446 -8.69 9.76 -6.18
N THR A 447 -8.76 9.01 -5.09
CA THR A 447 -9.02 9.51 -3.73
C THR A 447 -7.84 9.17 -2.84
N LEU A 448 -7.19 10.17 -2.24
CA LEU A 448 -6.06 9.96 -1.35
C LEU A 448 -6.29 10.69 -0.02
N THR A 449 -6.18 9.94 1.07
CA THR A 449 -6.26 10.44 2.44
C THR A 449 -4.86 10.53 3.04
N ILE A 450 -4.49 11.70 3.55
CA ILE A 450 -3.19 11.97 4.16
C ILE A 450 -3.34 12.60 5.56
N PRO A 451 -2.48 12.24 6.53
CA PRO A 451 -2.46 12.88 7.84
C PRO A 451 -1.91 14.31 7.75
N LEU A 452 -2.76 15.33 7.96
CA LEU A 452 -2.42 16.74 7.80
C LEU A 452 -1.28 17.18 8.73
N LEU A 453 -1.34 16.77 9.98
CA LEU A 453 -0.34 17.16 10.97
C LEU A 453 0.89 16.24 11.01
N LEU A 454 0.94 15.24 10.14
CA LEU A 454 1.97 14.18 10.10
C LEU A 454 2.13 13.47 11.45
N THR A 455 1.01 13.26 12.14
CA THR A 455 0.91 12.49 13.37
C THR A 455 -0.39 11.68 13.40
N ASN A 456 -0.37 10.54 14.08
CA ASN A 456 -1.56 9.72 14.27
C ASN A 456 -2.38 10.14 15.50
N THR A 457 -1.74 10.74 16.50
CA THR A 457 -2.35 11.14 17.77
C THR A 457 -1.85 12.51 18.18
N MET A 458 -2.66 13.27 18.93
CA MET A 458 -2.24 14.54 19.53
C MET A 458 -1.45 14.29 20.81
N SER A 459 -0.41 15.08 21.03
CA SER A 459 0.35 15.16 22.29
C SER A 459 0.24 16.55 22.89
N GLU A 460 0.56 16.67 24.19
CA GLU A 460 0.52 17.96 24.91
C GLU A 460 1.49 19.00 24.34
N GLU A 461 2.53 18.57 23.67
CA GLU A 461 3.52 19.44 23.02
C GLU A 461 3.00 20.09 21.74
N MET A 462 1.94 19.58 21.15
CA MET A 462 1.36 20.05 19.89
C MET A 462 0.45 21.25 20.13
N THR A 463 1.04 22.39 20.37
CA THR A 463 0.30 23.67 20.55
C THR A 463 -0.47 24.06 19.30
N MET A 464 -1.45 24.95 19.43
CA MET A 464 -2.21 25.50 18.30
C MET A 464 -1.28 26.10 17.23
N SER A 465 -0.28 26.88 17.65
CA SER A 465 0.71 27.47 16.72
C SER A 465 1.53 26.41 15.98
N TRP A 466 1.88 25.31 16.66
CA TRP A 466 2.57 24.18 16.04
C TRP A 466 1.69 23.54 14.96
N CYS A 467 0.43 23.23 15.28
CA CYS A 467 -0.53 22.64 14.34
C CYS A 467 -0.74 23.52 13.12
N GLN A 468 -0.90 24.84 13.30
CA GLN A 468 -1.08 25.81 12.21
C GLN A 468 0.12 25.83 11.26
N LYS A 469 1.34 25.94 11.79
CA LYS A 469 2.57 25.95 10.99
C LYS A 469 2.74 24.63 10.21
N ARG A 470 2.45 23.51 10.87
CA ARG A 470 2.54 22.19 10.26
C ARG A 470 1.51 22.02 9.12
N ALA A 471 0.26 22.37 9.37
CA ALA A 471 -0.81 22.32 8.37
C ALA A 471 -0.51 23.25 7.19
N GLU A 472 -0.04 24.47 7.45
CA GLU A 472 0.33 25.42 6.39
C GLU A 472 1.40 24.84 5.46
N LEU A 473 2.46 24.25 6.06
CA LEU A 473 3.52 23.60 5.29
C LEU A 473 2.97 22.46 4.42
N VAL A 474 2.19 21.55 5.01
CA VAL A 474 1.65 20.38 4.30
C VAL A 474 0.70 20.83 3.19
N TYR A 475 -0.23 21.74 3.46
CA TYR A 475 -1.15 22.27 2.44
C TYR A 475 -0.40 22.91 1.26
N LYS A 476 0.62 23.75 1.53
CA LYS A 476 1.41 24.39 0.47
C LYS A 476 2.18 23.37 -0.37
N CYS A 477 2.79 22.37 0.29
CA CYS A 477 3.53 21.33 -0.40
C CYS A 477 2.61 20.46 -1.25
N ILE A 478 1.49 19.99 -0.69
CA ILE A 478 0.51 19.15 -1.41
C ILE A 478 -0.07 19.92 -2.60
N LYS A 479 -0.41 21.20 -2.44
CA LYS A 479 -0.85 22.03 -3.59
C LYS A 479 0.19 22.03 -4.70
N GLY A 480 1.48 22.25 -4.36
CA GLY A 480 2.57 22.24 -5.34
C GLY A 480 2.71 20.88 -6.03
N PHE A 481 2.59 19.79 -5.28
CA PHE A 481 2.67 18.43 -5.82
C PHE A 481 1.46 18.09 -6.70
N MET A 482 0.24 18.47 -6.32
CA MET A 482 -0.95 18.32 -7.18
C MET A 482 -0.81 19.09 -8.48
N MET A 483 -0.27 20.31 -8.46
CA MET A 483 0.02 21.09 -9.69
C MET A 483 1.08 20.41 -10.57
N GLU A 484 2.09 19.80 -9.98
CA GLU A 484 3.09 19.00 -10.69
C GLU A 484 2.44 17.78 -11.35
N MET A 485 1.59 17.05 -10.62
CA MET A 485 0.89 15.86 -11.15
C MET A 485 -0.09 16.23 -12.27
N SER A 486 -0.79 17.35 -12.16
CA SER A 486 -1.75 17.79 -13.18
C SER A 486 -1.09 18.08 -14.55
N SER A 487 0.21 18.25 -14.57
CA SER A 487 0.99 18.44 -15.82
C SER A 487 1.51 17.14 -16.41
N TRP A 488 1.39 16.02 -15.71
CA TRP A 488 2.02 14.76 -16.08
C TRP A 488 1.16 13.84 -16.95
N GLY A 489 -0.17 13.96 -16.89
CA GLY A 489 -1.08 13.12 -17.69
C GLY A 489 -1.38 11.74 -17.13
N GLY A 490 -1.12 11.49 -15.84
CA GLY A 490 -1.60 10.31 -15.12
C GLY A 490 -3.06 10.39 -14.72
N ALA A 491 -3.54 9.46 -13.90
CA ALA A 491 -4.89 9.48 -13.36
C ALA A 491 -5.14 10.78 -12.58
N GLU A 492 -6.30 11.36 -12.82
CA GLU A 492 -6.68 12.64 -12.22
C GLU A 492 -7.05 12.43 -10.75
N MET A 493 -6.30 13.04 -9.81
CA MET A 493 -6.66 13.04 -8.38
C MET A 493 -7.97 13.80 -8.20
N LYS A 494 -9.07 13.09 -7.94
CA LYS A 494 -10.40 13.70 -7.79
C LYS A 494 -10.62 14.26 -6.38
N ASN A 495 -10.25 13.48 -5.37
CA ASN A 495 -10.47 13.81 -3.98
C ASN A 495 -9.15 13.76 -3.20
N MET A 496 -8.81 14.86 -2.55
CA MET A 496 -7.71 14.92 -1.57
C MET A 496 -8.31 15.13 -0.18
N GLN A 497 -8.11 14.16 0.69
CA GLN A 497 -8.64 14.18 2.05
C GLN A 497 -7.49 14.44 3.03
N PHE A 498 -7.65 15.45 3.87
CA PHE A 498 -6.72 15.79 4.94
C PHE A 498 -7.29 15.29 6.25
N LEU A 499 -6.60 14.36 6.87
CA LEU A 499 -7.02 13.76 8.13
C LEU A 499 -6.33 14.46 9.29
N VAL A 500 -7.10 14.88 10.28
CA VAL A 500 -6.59 15.33 11.57
C VAL A 500 -7.02 14.36 12.67
N PRO A 501 -6.18 14.14 13.70
CA PRO A 501 -6.49 13.21 14.78
C PRO A 501 -7.82 13.52 15.47
N LYS A 502 -8.55 12.49 15.86
CA LYS A 502 -9.78 12.63 16.66
C LYS A 502 -9.48 13.33 17.97
N GLY A 503 -10.34 14.24 18.37
CA GLY A 503 -10.21 14.96 19.66
C GLY A 503 -9.46 16.29 19.59
N ILE A 504 -9.15 16.81 18.40
CA ILE A 504 -8.73 18.20 18.29
C ILE A 504 -9.89 19.13 18.70
N SER A 505 -9.56 20.34 19.21
CA SER A 505 -10.57 21.32 19.56
C SER A 505 -11.31 21.81 18.31
N GLU A 506 -12.60 22.14 18.46
CA GLU A 506 -13.40 22.71 17.39
C GLU A 506 -12.78 24.01 16.84
N GLU A 507 -12.23 24.85 17.73
CA GLU A 507 -11.54 26.08 17.35
C GLU A 507 -10.34 25.80 16.43
N LEU A 508 -9.52 24.78 16.76
CA LEU A 508 -8.38 24.38 15.92
C LEU A 508 -8.87 23.84 14.57
N PHE A 509 -9.90 22.98 14.57
CA PHE A 509 -10.45 22.44 13.34
C PHE A 509 -10.93 23.54 12.40
N GLN A 510 -11.75 24.49 12.90
CA GLN A 510 -12.26 25.62 12.13
C GLN A 510 -11.12 26.51 11.60
N HIS A 511 -10.08 26.71 12.40
CA HIS A 511 -8.90 27.45 11.95
C HIS A 511 -8.19 26.73 10.79
N LEU A 512 -7.93 25.43 10.91
CA LEU A 512 -7.32 24.60 9.86
C LEU A 512 -8.19 24.58 8.58
N ALA A 513 -9.51 24.49 8.73
CA ALA A 513 -10.45 24.55 7.62
C ALA A 513 -10.41 25.90 6.90
N SER A 514 -10.34 27.01 7.64
CA SER A 514 -10.24 28.36 7.05
C SER A 514 -8.95 28.62 6.27
N MET A 515 -7.88 27.88 6.55
CA MET A 515 -6.61 27.97 5.81
C MET A 515 -6.69 27.35 4.41
N LEU A 516 -7.53 26.33 4.21
CA LEU A 516 -7.66 25.61 2.93
C LEU A 516 -8.04 26.52 1.76
N PRO A 517 -9.17 27.29 1.81
CA PRO A 517 -9.56 28.17 0.73
C PRO A 517 -8.52 29.26 0.45
N ASN A 518 -7.80 29.75 1.45
CA ASN A 518 -6.78 30.76 1.30
C ASN A 518 -5.55 30.22 0.56
N ILE A 519 -5.10 29.01 0.91
CA ILE A 519 -3.91 28.40 0.30
C ILE A 519 -4.23 27.88 -1.10
N PHE A 520 -5.37 27.18 -1.28
CA PHE A 520 -5.74 26.58 -2.56
C PHE A 520 -6.45 27.53 -3.52
N ARG A 521 -6.84 28.72 -3.08
CA ARG A 521 -7.60 29.71 -3.86
C ARG A 521 -8.90 29.11 -4.38
N VAL A 522 -9.75 28.70 -3.46
CA VAL A 522 -11.10 28.17 -3.78
C VAL A 522 -11.88 29.24 -4.56
N SER A 523 -12.50 28.85 -5.67
CA SER A 523 -13.40 29.72 -6.40
C SER A 523 -14.60 30.01 -5.52
N ASN A 524 -14.86 31.27 -5.21
CA ASN A 524 -16.09 31.63 -4.48
C ASN A 524 -17.29 31.09 -5.27
N PRO A 525 -18.22 30.37 -4.65
CA PRO A 525 -19.46 30.01 -5.32
C PRO A 525 -20.12 31.30 -5.81
N LEU A 526 -20.48 31.34 -7.10
CA LEU A 526 -21.27 32.43 -7.65
C LEU A 526 -22.57 32.49 -6.85
N VAL A 527 -22.67 33.44 -5.92
CA VAL A 527 -23.91 33.73 -5.25
C VAL A 527 -24.83 34.33 -6.31
N VAL A 528 -25.67 33.49 -6.91
CA VAL A 528 -26.77 33.95 -7.76
C VAL A 528 -27.73 34.66 -6.83
N LYS A 529 -27.64 35.98 -6.76
CA LYS A 529 -28.66 36.78 -6.13
C LYS A 529 -29.94 36.53 -6.92
N SER A 530 -30.87 35.77 -6.35
CA SER A 530 -32.25 35.74 -6.81
C SER A 530 -32.81 37.14 -6.65
N SER A 531 -32.97 37.83 -7.76
CA SER A 531 -33.70 39.08 -7.86
C SER A 531 -35.18 38.82 -7.72
#